data_e8ac53d61d1f99649634cb0769ba3c72
#
_entry.id   e8ac53d61d1f99649634cb0769ba3c72
#
_cell.length_a   1.000
_cell.length_b   1.000
_cell.length_c   1.000
_cell.angle_alpha   90.00
_cell.angle_beta   90.00
_cell.angle_gamma   90.00
#
_symmetry.space_group_name_H-M   'P 1'
#
loop_
_entity.id
_entity.type
_entity.pdbx_description
1 polymer ?
#
loop_
_entity_poly.entity_id
_entity_poly.type
_entity_poly.pdbx_seq_one_letter_code
_entity_poly.pdbx_strand_id
1 'polypeptide(L)'
;MFCFQCEQTAGCSGCTGAAGVCGKKSVTADLQDELTGALVGLAHACMNNPKTEQTDRIIIEGLFTTITNVNFNDETLREMIARVREEKGRVVPGCAACMSPCGNTSDYDMKRMWEADEDIRSLKSLILFGIRGMAAYAYHAMVLGYTNEEVNDFFYRALFAVGEDFEMEDLLPLVLETGKVNLTCMEMLDRANTETFGTPVPTEVPLMVEKGPFIVITGHDLYDLKLLLEQTKDKGINIYTHGEMLPAHAYPELKKYPHLKGNFGTAWQNQQKEFANIPAPVLYTTNCLMPVKESYADRVFTTEVVSYPEMVHIGEDKDFTPVIEKALELGGYKEDTAFTGINGGTKVMTGFGHGTVLGVADQVIAAVKSGDIRHFFLVGGCDGARVGRNYYTEFVKQTPKDTMILTLACGKYRFNDLDLGTIGGLPRILDMGQCNDAYSAIRVAVALAEAFDCGVNELPLSMVLSWYEQKAVCILLTLLYLGIKNIKLGPTLPAFISPNILNYLVDNYGIAPITTPEADLAEILG
;
A
#
# COMPACT_ATOMS: atom_id res chain seq x y z
N MET A 1 17.43 18.48 -3.84
CA MET A 1 16.17 17.78 -3.50
C MET A 1 15.75 18.05 -2.05
N PHE A 2 14.47 17.99 -1.74
CA PHE A 2 13.93 17.82 -0.41
C PHE A 2 12.86 16.74 -0.46
N CYS A 3 12.88 15.75 0.44
CA CYS A 3 11.87 14.69 0.48
C CYS A 3 11.77 14.10 1.88
N PHE A 4 10.57 14.07 2.45
CA PHE A 4 10.29 13.52 3.79
C PHE A 4 9.02 12.66 3.83
N GLN A 5 8.62 12.13 2.67
CA GLN A 5 7.32 11.46 2.49
C GLN A 5 7.24 10.03 3.00
N CYS A 6 8.35 9.44 3.50
CA CYS A 6 8.37 8.06 4.00
C CYS A 6 9.07 7.94 5.36
N GLU A 7 8.83 6.84 6.04
CA GLU A 7 9.40 6.56 7.37
C GLU A 7 10.94 6.50 7.36
N GLN A 8 11.55 6.09 6.23
CA GLN A 8 13.01 5.98 6.11
C GLN A 8 13.71 7.32 5.84
N THR A 9 12.99 8.43 5.81
CA THR A 9 13.60 9.74 5.52
C THR A 9 14.78 10.05 6.44
N ALA A 10 15.83 10.64 5.88
CA ALA A 10 17.11 10.84 6.57
C ALA A 10 16.93 11.61 7.89
N GLY A 11 17.42 11.05 8.98
CA GLY A 11 17.38 11.64 10.31
C GLY A 11 15.98 11.93 10.84
N CYS A 12 14.93 11.34 10.29
CA CYS A 12 13.51 11.68 10.58
C CYS A 12 13.19 13.17 10.34
N SER A 13 13.90 13.83 9.42
CA SER A 13 13.72 15.26 9.12
C SER A 13 13.58 15.55 7.63
N GLY A 14 14.27 14.81 6.78
CA GLY A 14 14.19 14.95 5.33
C GLY A 14 15.48 14.51 4.62
N CYS A 15 15.33 13.95 3.42
CA CYS A 15 16.42 13.67 2.51
C CYS A 15 16.75 14.95 1.73
N THR A 16 17.98 15.47 1.88
CA THR A 16 18.43 16.72 1.25
C THR A 16 19.72 16.55 0.44
N GLY A 17 20.27 15.32 0.37
CA GLY A 17 21.51 14.99 -0.32
C GLY A 17 21.37 14.75 -1.83
N ALA A 18 22.38 14.13 -2.42
CA ALA A 18 22.37 13.71 -3.82
C ALA A 18 21.41 12.54 -4.08
N ALA A 19 21.09 11.76 -3.05
CA ALA A 19 20.09 10.68 -3.09
C ALA A 19 19.33 10.59 -1.77
N GLY A 20 18.11 10.06 -1.83
CA GLY A 20 17.32 9.68 -0.67
C GLY A 20 17.78 8.34 -0.09
N VAL A 21 17.33 8.03 1.14
CA VAL A 21 17.60 6.74 1.80
C VAL A 21 17.05 5.56 0.98
N CYS A 22 15.93 5.77 0.27
CA CYS A 22 15.35 4.77 -0.64
C CYS A 22 16.16 4.56 -1.94
N GLY A 23 17.25 5.28 -2.15
CA GLY A 23 18.05 5.23 -3.38
C GLY A 23 17.58 6.16 -4.51
N LYS A 24 16.47 6.89 -4.34
CA LYS A 24 16.00 7.89 -5.31
C LYS A 24 17.02 9.01 -5.49
N LYS A 25 17.40 9.30 -6.73
CA LYS A 25 18.31 10.41 -7.06
C LYS A 25 17.63 11.77 -6.84
N SER A 26 18.42 12.83 -6.63
CA SER A 26 17.85 14.19 -6.49
C SER A 26 17.05 14.61 -7.71
N VAL A 27 17.54 14.33 -8.92
CA VAL A 27 16.81 14.62 -10.18
C VAL A 27 15.46 13.93 -10.22
N THR A 28 15.39 12.67 -9.83
CA THR A 28 14.12 11.91 -9.76
C THR A 28 13.15 12.52 -8.75
N ALA A 29 13.65 12.99 -7.60
CA ALA A 29 12.81 13.66 -6.60
C ALA A 29 12.29 15.01 -7.11
N ASP A 30 13.15 15.81 -7.77
CA ASP A 30 12.78 17.09 -8.35
C ASP A 30 11.75 16.91 -9.49
N LEU A 31 11.87 15.86 -10.31
CA LEU A 31 10.86 15.50 -11.33
C LEU A 31 9.52 15.04 -10.70
N GLN A 32 9.53 14.37 -9.56
CA GLN A 32 8.29 14.03 -8.85
C GLN A 32 7.62 15.27 -8.25
N ASP A 33 8.38 16.26 -7.81
CA ASP A 33 7.85 17.56 -7.40
C ASP A 33 7.26 18.31 -8.61
N GLU A 34 7.96 18.31 -9.76
CA GLU A 34 7.45 18.89 -11.01
C GLU A 34 6.16 18.21 -11.47
N LEU A 35 6.10 16.88 -11.43
CA LEU A 35 4.87 16.13 -11.73
C LEU A 35 3.73 16.52 -10.78
N THR A 36 4.01 16.62 -9.48
CA THR A 36 3.01 17.05 -8.49
C THR A 36 2.51 18.46 -8.79
N GLY A 37 3.41 19.38 -9.10
CA GLY A 37 3.05 20.75 -9.49
C GLY A 37 2.20 20.81 -10.77
N ALA A 38 2.48 19.96 -11.75
CA ALA A 38 1.69 19.84 -12.97
C ALA A 38 0.28 19.29 -12.67
N LEU A 39 0.16 18.29 -11.79
CA LEU A 39 -1.13 17.74 -11.34
C LEU A 39 -1.97 18.78 -10.59
N VAL A 40 -1.36 19.58 -9.73
CA VAL A 40 -2.02 20.72 -9.08
C VAL A 40 -2.53 21.70 -10.12
N GLY A 41 -1.70 22.06 -11.12
CA GLY A 41 -2.10 22.93 -12.22
C GLY A 41 -3.25 22.37 -13.07
N LEU A 42 -3.27 21.04 -13.30
CA LEU A 42 -4.39 20.37 -13.98
C LEU A 42 -5.65 20.40 -13.11
N ALA A 43 -5.54 20.15 -11.81
CA ALA A 43 -6.68 20.21 -10.90
C ALA A 43 -7.31 21.62 -10.87
N HIS A 44 -6.49 22.68 -10.81
CA HIS A 44 -6.97 24.06 -10.93
C HIS A 44 -7.72 24.32 -12.25
N ALA A 45 -7.20 23.81 -13.37
CA ALA A 45 -7.86 23.91 -14.66
C ALA A 45 -9.24 23.22 -14.65
N CYS A 46 -9.35 22.07 -13.98
CA CYS A 46 -10.56 21.26 -13.91
C CYS A 46 -11.66 21.82 -12.98
N MET A 47 -11.33 22.73 -12.06
CA MET A 47 -12.34 23.31 -11.15
C MET A 47 -13.47 24.04 -11.88
N ASN A 48 -13.19 24.61 -13.05
CA ASN A 48 -14.15 25.39 -13.84
C ASN A 48 -14.38 24.82 -15.26
N ASN A 49 -13.83 23.67 -15.57
CA ASN A 49 -13.91 23.04 -16.89
C ASN A 49 -14.32 21.56 -16.77
N PRO A 50 -14.96 21.01 -17.81
CA PRO A 50 -15.37 19.60 -17.81
C PRO A 50 -14.17 18.65 -17.73
N LYS A 51 -14.31 17.63 -16.91
CA LYS A 51 -13.40 16.49 -16.77
C LYS A 51 -13.87 15.33 -17.65
N THR A 52 -12.96 14.43 -17.98
CA THR A 52 -13.28 13.18 -18.69
C THR A 52 -12.65 12.01 -17.93
N GLU A 53 -13.06 10.79 -18.25
CA GLU A 53 -12.42 9.57 -17.73
C GLU A 53 -10.89 9.58 -17.95
N GLN A 54 -10.43 10.13 -19.09
CA GLN A 54 -9.01 10.27 -19.36
C GLN A 54 -8.33 11.28 -18.42
N THR A 55 -9.02 12.35 -18.04
CA THR A 55 -8.52 13.34 -17.06
C THR A 55 -8.39 12.67 -15.69
N ASP A 56 -9.41 11.92 -15.26
CA ASP A 56 -9.40 11.17 -13.99
C ASP A 56 -8.26 10.15 -13.97
N ARG A 57 -8.10 9.38 -15.04
CA ARG A 57 -7.01 8.41 -15.20
C ARG A 57 -5.63 9.05 -15.04
N ILE A 58 -5.41 10.19 -15.70
CA ILE A 58 -4.13 10.93 -15.63
C ILE A 58 -3.83 11.41 -14.21
N ILE A 59 -4.82 11.91 -13.49
CA ILE A 59 -4.68 12.32 -12.08
C ILE A 59 -4.29 11.12 -11.22
N ILE A 60 -4.99 10.00 -11.34
CA ILE A 60 -4.75 8.78 -10.57
C ILE A 60 -3.36 8.21 -10.87
N GLU A 61 -3.00 8.03 -12.15
CA GLU A 61 -1.69 7.53 -12.57
C GLU A 61 -0.55 8.44 -12.10
N GLY A 62 -0.71 9.76 -12.26
CA GLY A 62 0.29 10.73 -11.86
C GLY A 62 0.54 10.75 -10.36
N LEU A 63 -0.50 10.72 -9.54
CA LEU A 63 -0.40 10.62 -8.08
C LEU A 63 0.27 9.30 -7.67
N PHE A 64 -0.17 8.17 -8.23
CA PHE A 64 0.39 6.85 -7.93
C PHE A 64 1.87 6.77 -8.30
N THR A 65 2.28 7.34 -9.44
CA THR A 65 3.69 7.40 -9.88
C THR A 65 4.60 8.07 -8.86
N THR A 66 4.09 9.00 -8.05
CA THR A 66 4.87 9.76 -7.04
C THR A 66 4.98 9.08 -5.68
N ILE A 67 4.36 7.93 -5.47
CA ILE A 67 4.48 7.15 -4.23
C ILE A 67 5.93 6.67 -4.05
N THR A 68 6.32 6.49 -2.80
CA THR A 68 7.65 5.95 -2.45
C THR A 68 7.85 4.56 -3.07
N ASN A 69 9.01 4.33 -3.68
CA ASN A 69 9.40 3.05 -4.29
C ASN A 69 8.48 2.54 -5.41
N VAL A 70 7.97 3.46 -6.23
CA VAL A 70 7.20 3.15 -7.45
C VAL A 70 8.04 3.43 -8.69
N ASN A 71 8.39 4.69 -8.94
CA ASN A 71 9.08 5.09 -10.15
C ASN A 71 10.44 5.73 -9.85
N PHE A 72 11.49 5.14 -10.40
CA PHE A 72 12.88 5.60 -10.33
C PHE A 72 13.42 6.04 -11.69
N ASN A 73 12.58 6.02 -12.74
CA ASN A 73 12.99 6.30 -14.11
C ASN A 73 12.65 7.74 -14.48
N ASP A 74 13.69 8.56 -14.65
CA ASP A 74 13.54 9.97 -14.99
C ASP A 74 12.86 10.21 -16.35
N GLU A 75 12.98 9.27 -17.29
CA GLU A 75 12.38 9.37 -18.62
C GLU A 75 10.85 9.19 -18.54
N THR A 76 10.38 8.14 -17.89
CA THR A 76 8.94 7.91 -17.70
C THR A 76 8.27 9.00 -16.85
N LEU A 77 9.00 9.60 -15.90
CA LEU A 77 8.51 10.78 -15.17
C LEU A 77 8.31 11.99 -16.10
N ARG A 78 9.27 12.27 -17.00
CA ARG A 78 9.12 13.36 -17.99
C ARG A 78 7.95 13.10 -18.95
N GLU A 79 7.77 11.88 -19.39
CA GLU A 79 6.62 11.47 -20.22
C GLU A 79 5.30 11.71 -19.49
N MET A 80 5.22 11.33 -18.22
CA MET A 80 4.03 11.56 -17.41
C MET A 80 3.74 13.06 -17.21
N ILE A 81 4.76 13.87 -16.94
CA ILE A 81 4.64 15.33 -16.87
C ILE A 81 4.10 15.91 -18.19
N ALA A 82 4.64 15.43 -19.31
CA ALA A 82 4.17 15.86 -20.64
C ALA A 82 2.70 15.52 -20.86
N ARG A 83 2.27 14.28 -20.52
CA ARG A 83 0.87 13.84 -20.60
C ARG A 83 -0.06 14.72 -19.72
N VAL A 84 0.34 15.05 -18.50
CA VAL A 84 -0.43 15.94 -17.61
C VAL A 84 -0.59 17.33 -18.20
N ARG A 85 0.49 17.89 -18.77
CA ARG A 85 0.46 19.22 -19.39
C ARG A 85 -0.35 19.25 -20.69
N GLU A 86 -0.28 18.21 -21.49
CA GLU A 86 -1.13 18.06 -22.69
C GLU A 86 -2.60 18.02 -22.32
N GLU A 87 -2.97 17.20 -21.33
CA GLU A 87 -4.34 17.10 -20.83
C GLU A 87 -4.84 18.44 -20.26
N LYS A 88 -3.99 19.15 -19.51
CA LYS A 88 -4.30 20.50 -19.03
C LYS A 88 -4.59 21.46 -20.19
N GLY A 89 -3.79 21.42 -21.26
CA GLY A 89 -4.01 22.19 -22.48
C GLY A 89 -5.32 21.85 -23.19
N ARG A 90 -5.76 20.59 -23.10
CA ARG A 90 -7.03 20.12 -23.67
C ARG A 90 -8.24 20.59 -22.85
N VAL A 91 -8.12 20.55 -21.52
CA VAL A 91 -9.18 20.99 -20.58
C VAL A 91 -9.41 22.49 -20.67
N VAL A 92 -8.37 23.30 -20.85
CA VAL A 92 -8.48 24.76 -20.97
C VAL A 92 -8.45 25.14 -22.44
N PRO A 93 -9.63 25.32 -23.09
CA PRO A 93 -9.65 25.74 -24.48
C PRO A 93 -9.02 27.13 -24.62
N GLY A 94 -8.09 27.26 -25.55
CA GLY A 94 -7.46 28.54 -25.87
C GLY A 94 -8.49 29.60 -26.19
N CYS A 95 -8.42 30.75 -25.54
CA CYS A 95 -9.18 31.91 -25.94
C CYS A 95 -8.68 32.43 -27.30
N ALA A 96 -9.48 32.29 -28.36
CA ALA A 96 -9.15 32.76 -29.70
C ALA A 96 -8.81 34.26 -29.75
N ALA A 97 -9.23 35.04 -28.74
CA ALA A 97 -9.02 36.47 -28.66
C ALA A 97 -7.73 36.91 -27.96
N CYS A 98 -7.17 36.09 -27.04
CA CYS A 98 -6.02 36.49 -26.22
C CYS A 98 -4.77 35.65 -26.41
N MET A 99 -4.78 34.59 -27.20
CA MET A 99 -3.64 33.66 -27.44
C MET A 99 -2.98 33.16 -26.14
N SER A 100 -3.65 33.29 -25.00
CA SER A 100 -3.21 32.83 -23.68
C SER A 100 -4.33 32.05 -23.03
N PRO A 101 -4.02 31.01 -22.22
CA PRO A 101 -4.99 30.31 -21.42
C PRO A 101 -5.77 31.28 -20.51
N CYS A 102 -7.08 31.22 -20.49
CA CYS A 102 -7.90 32.00 -19.56
C CYS A 102 -7.89 31.34 -18.19
N GLY A 103 -7.19 31.93 -17.23
CA GLY A 103 -7.07 31.45 -15.86
C GLY A 103 -5.61 31.14 -15.46
N ASN A 104 -5.37 30.95 -14.18
CA ASN A 104 -4.06 30.54 -13.67
C ASN A 104 -3.84 29.04 -13.94
N THR A 105 -3.22 28.74 -15.09
CA THR A 105 -2.95 27.34 -15.54
C THR A 105 -1.47 27.01 -15.46
N SER A 106 -0.66 27.80 -14.73
CA SER A 106 0.73 27.47 -14.46
C SER A 106 0.82 26.24 -13.56
N ASP A 107 1.88 25.47 -13.71
CA ASP A 107 2.21 24.43 -12.76
C ASP A 107 2.51 25.06 -11.39
N TYR A 108 2.15 24.37 -10.31
CA TYR A 108 2.42 24.83 -8.96
C TYR A 108 3.91 24.60 -8.61
N ASP A 109 4.56 25.60 -8.05
CA ASP A 109 5.92 25.41 -7.53
C ASP A 109 5.87 24.78 -6.15
N MET A 110 6.25 23.50 -6.07
CA MET A 110 6.23 22.72 -4.83
C MET A 110 7.12 23.31 -3.73
N LYS A 111 8.08 24.18 -4.05
CA LYS A 111 8.88 24.90 -3.04
C LYS A 111 7.99 25.75 -2.13
N ARG A 112 6.93 26.36 -2.66
CA ARG A 112 5.98 27.12 -1.84
C ARG A 112 5.38 26.27 -0.72
N MET A 113 5.06 24.99 -0.99
CA MET A 113 4.58 24.06 0.02
C MET A 113 5.69 23.67 1.00
N TRP A 114 6.89 23.34 0.49
CA TRP A 114 8.00 22.89 1.34
C TRP A 114 8.55 23.98 2.26
N GLU A 115 8.42 25.25 1.87
CA GLU A 115 8.88 26.44 2.59
C GLU A 115 7.76 27.14 3.39
N ALA A 116 6.52 26.63 3.35
CA ALA A 116 5.41 27.15 4.12
C ALA A 116 5.62 26.99 5.63
N ASP A 117 4.80 27.69 6.42
CA ASP A 117 4.69 27.45 7.87
C ASP A 117 4.59 25.95 8.17
N GLU A 118 5.21 25.50 9.27
CA GLU A 118 5.36 24.07 9.53
C GLU A 118 4.03 23.36 9.78
N ASP A 119 3.02 24.04 10.34
CA ASP A 119 1.69 23.46 10.57
C ASP A 119 0.91 23.36 9.25
N ILE A 120 0.95 24.41 8.43
CA ILE A 120 0.37 24.43 7.08
C ILE A 120 1.03 23.36 6.21
N ARG A 121 2.36 23.28 6.20
CA ARG A 121 3.11 22.25 5.50
C ARG A 121 2.73 20.85 5.96
N SER A 122 2.55 20.66 7.26
CA SER A 122 2.13 19.39 7.86
C SER A 122 0.75 18.96 7.38
N LEU A 123 -0.24 19.85 7.41
CA LEU A 123 -1.60 19.56 6.97
C LEU A 123 -1.67 19.29 5.45
N LYS A 124 -1.00 20.12 4.64
CA LYS A 124 -0.89 19.88 3.19
C LYS A 124 -0.17 18.57 2.87
N SER A 125 0.84 18.20 3.65
CA SER A 125 1.53 16.90 3.50
C SER A 125 0.63 15.72 3.82
N LEU A 126 -0.20 15.81 4.87
CA LEU A 126 -1.20 14.79 5.20
C LEU A 126 -2.21 14.60 4.07
N ILE A 127 -2.72 15.71 3.50
CA ILE A 127 -3.63 15.66 2.35
C ILE A 127 -2.93 15.05 1.13
N LEU A 128 -1.78 15.60 0.71
CA LEU A 128 -1.07 15.17 -0.48
C LEU A 128 -0.63 13.70 -0.40
N PHE A 129 -0.07 13.28 0.74
CA PHE A 129 0.37 11.90 0.92
C PHE A 129 -0.82 10.96 1.08
N GLY A 130 -1.90 11.43 1.69
CA GLY A 130 -3.17 10.70 1.75
C GLY A 130 -3.72 10.40 0.37
N ILE A 131 -3.87 11.41 -0.50
CA ILE A 131 -4.39 11.21 -1.86
C ILE A 131 -3.43 10.42 -2.76
N ARG A 132 -2.11 10.49 -2.56
CA ARG A 132 -1.17 9.60 -3.26
C ARG A 132 -1.44 8.14 -2.92
N GLY A 133 -1.60 7.82 -1.62
CA GLY A 133 -1.94 6.46 -1.18
C GLY A 133 -3.29 5.99 -1.71
N MET A 134 -4.31 6.85 -1.65
CA MET A 134 -5.65 6.56 -2.17
C MET A 134 -5.64 6.35 -3.69
N ALA A 135 -4.79 7.08 -4.43
CA ALA A 135 -4.69 6.93 -5.89
C ALA A 135 -4.22 5.53 -6.31
N ALA A 136 -3.37 4.86 -5.51
CA ALA A 136 -3.01 3.47 -5.76
C ALA A 136 -4.22 2.54 -5.66
N TYR A 137 -5.07 2.73 -4.67
CA TYR A 137 -6.30 1.94 -4.52
C TYR A 137 -7.32 2.23 -5.62
N ALA A 138 -7.50 3.51 -5.97
CA ALA A 138 -8.36 3.91 -7.10
C ALA A 138 -7.86 3.32 -8.42
N TYR A 139 -6.54 3.26 -8.64
CA TYR A 139 -5.93 2.67 -9.83
C TYR A 139 -6.26 1.17 -9.95
N HIS A 140 -6.07 0.39 -8.88
CA HIS A 140 -6.38 -1.04 -8.89
C HIS A 140 -7.87 -1.32 -9.10
N ALA A 141 -8.76 -0.48 -8.60
CA ALA A 141 -10.18 -0.59 -8.89
C ALA A 141 -10.49 -0.21 -10.35
N MET A 142 -9.87 0.84 -10.86
CA MET A 142 -10.06 1.34 -12.22
C MET A 142 -9.64 0.31 -13.29
N VAL A 143 -8.53 -0.40 -13.12
CA VAL A 143 -8.11 -1.45 -14.07
C VAL A 143 -9.06 -2.64 -14.10
N LEU A 144 -9.88 -2.82 -13.06
CA LEU A 144 -10.97 -3.79 -13.00
C LEU A 144 -12.32 -3.22 -13.50
N GLY A 145 -12.35 -1.96 -13.96
CA GLY A 145 -13.54 -1.31 -14.47
C GLY A 145 -14.41 -0.65 -13.41
N TYR A 146 -13.90 -0.44 -12.19
CA TYR A 146 -14.62 0.20 -11.10
C TYR A 146 -14.11 1.62 -10.88
N THR A 147 -15.04 2.58 -10.86
CA THR A 147 -14.78 3.99 -10.59
C THR A 147 -15.83 4.54 -9.62
N ASN A 148 -15.51 5.65 -8.95
CA ASN A 148 -16.42 6.33 -8.04
C ASN A 148 -16.25 7.85 -8.19
N GLU A 149 -17.35 8.56 -8.47
CA GLU A 149 -17.34 9.99 -8.73
C GLU A 149 -16.90 10.81 -7.50
N GLU A 150 -17.31 10.42 -6.27
CA GLU A 150 -16.88 11.09 -5.03
C GLU A 150 -15.36 10.99 -4.86
N VAL A 151 -14.79 9.82 -5.14
CA VAL A 151 -13.33 9.58 -5.06
C VAL A 151 -12.60 10.41 -6.11
N ASN A 152 -13.06 10.39 -7.37
CA ASN A 152 -12.44 11.13 -8.46
C ASN A 152 -12.51 12.64 -8.20
N ASP A 153 -13.66 13.16 -7.82
CA ASP A 153 -13.84 14.59 -7.52
C ASP A 153 -12.98 15.05 -6.34
N PHE A 154 -12.79 14.20 -5.36
CA PHE A 154 -11.96 14.53 -4.21
C PHE A 154 -10.48 14.73 -4.58
N PHE A 155 -9.92 13.97 -5.52
CA PHE A 155 -8.55 14.19 -5.99
C PHE A 155 -8.33 15.62 -6.50
N TYR A 156 -9.27 16.16 -7.26
CA TYR A 156 -9.17 17.54 -7.75
C TYR A 156 -9.26 18.57 -6.64
N ARG A 157 -10.21 18.40 -5.71
CA ARG A 157 -10.36 19.32 -4.58
C ARG A 157 -9.15 19.30 -3.65
N ALA A 158 -8.60 18.12 -3.38
CA ALA A 158 -7.42 17.97 -2.56
C ALA A 158 -6.17 18.57 -3.21
N LEU A 159 -5.93 18.30 -4.50
CA LEU A 159 -4.83 18.93 -5.26
C LEU A 159 -4.99 20.44 -5.35
N PHE A 160 -6.22 20.93 -5.58
CA PHE A 160 -6.51 22.36 -5.56
C PHE A 160 -6.11 22.98 -4.21
N ALA A 161 -6.55 22.40 -3.11
CA ALA A 161 -6.24 22.88 -1.76
C ALA A 161 -4.72 22.89 -1.45
N VAL A 162 -3.96 21.92 -1.98
CA VAL A 162 -2.49 21.93 -1.87
C VAL A 162 -1.88 23.15 -2.56
N GLY A 163 -2.47 23.59 -3.68
CA GLY A 163 -2.02 24.75 -4.46
C GLY A 163 -2.43 26.12 -3.90
N GLU A 164 -3.47 26.18 -3.05
CA GLU A 164 -4.02 27.43 -2.51
C GLU A 164 -3.32 27.85 -1.21
N ASP A 165 -3.41 29.14 -0.90
CA ASP A 165 -2.92 29.71 0.36
C ASP A 165 -4.01 29.60 1.44
N PHE A 166 -4.37 28.35 1.78
CA PHE A 166 -5.37 28.02 2.80
C PHE A 166 -4.75 28.05 4.20
N GLU A 167 -5.58 28.45 5.17
CA GLU A 167 -5.24 28.46 6.58
C GLU A 167 -5.56 27.10 7.25
N MET A 168 -5.17 26.94 8.50
CA MET A 168 -5.36 25.69 9.26
C MET A 168 -6.83 25.26 9.35
N GLU A 169 -7.74 26.23 9.51
CA GLU A 169 -9.18 26.03 9.62
C GLU A 169 -9.79 25.45 8.33
N ASP A 170 -9.18 25.76 7.18
CA ASP A 170 -9.61 25.24 5.87
C ASP A 170 -9.03 23.83 5.62
N LEU A 171 -7.78 23.59 6.02
CA LEU A 171 -7.04 22.37 5.74
C LEU A 171 -7.42 21.20 6.65
N LEU A 172 -7.67 21.44 7.94
CA LEU A 172 -7.96 20.38 8.90
C LEU A 172 -9.21 19.55 8.55
N PRO A 173 -10.34 20.15 8.11
CA PRO A 173 -11.48 19.39 7.60
C PRO A 173 -11.13 18.51 6.39
N LEU A 174 -10.28 18.99 5.48
CA LEU A 174 -9.86 18.25 4.29
C LEU A 174 -8.96 17.05 4.65
N VAL A 175 -8.15 17.16 5.70
CA VAL A 175 -7.37 16.02 6.23
C VAL A 175 -8.31 14.89 6.66
N LEU A 176 -9.37 15.19 7.41
CA LEU A 176 -10.35 14.20 7.85
C LEU A 176 -11.20 13.69 6.67
N GLU A 177 -11.55 14.57 5.73
CA GLU A 177 -12.28 14.18 4.53
C GLU A 177 -11.44 13.24 3.64
N THR A 178 -10.10 13.42 3.59
CA THR A 178 -9.21 12.45 2.93
C THR A 178 -9.41 11.05 3.49
N GLY A 179 -9.51 10.93 4.81
CA GLY A 179 -9.80 9.65 5.48
C GLY A 179 -11.17 9.07 5.12
N LYS A 180 -12.20 9.91 5.08
CA LYS A 180 -13.56 9.52 4.68
C LYS A 180 -13.59 8.97 3.26
N VAL A 181 -13.04 9.74 2.31
CA VAL A 181 -13.06 9.35 0.89
C VAL A 181 -12.17 8.13 0.64
N ASN A 182 -11.07 7.99 1.38
CA ASN A 182 -10.26 6.77 1.30
C ASN A 182 -11.02 5.53 1.78
N LEU A 183 -11.91 5.64 2.77
CA LEU A 183 -12.80 4.53 3.16
C LEU A 183 -13.69 4.09 1.98
N THR A 184 -14.33 5.05 1.29
CA THR A 184 -15.12 4.79 0.08
C THR A 184 -14.26 4.17 -1.03
N CYS A 185 -13.01 4.63 -1.20
CA CYS A 185 -12.09 4.09 -2.19
C CYS A 185 -11.66 2.65 -1.88
N MET A 186 -11.35 2.34 -0.62
CA MET A 186 -11.02 0.97 -0.18
C MET A 186 -12.23 0.03 -0.32
N GLU A 187 -13.44 0.50 -0.01
CA GLU A 187 -14.69 -0.26 -0.24
C GLU A 187 -14.88 -0.58 -1.73
N MET A 188 -14.65 0.40 -2.60
CA MET A 188 -14.71 0.20 -4.05
C MET A 188 -13.72 -0.85 -4.52
N LEU A 189 -12.48 -0.82 -4.03
CA LEU A 189 -11.44 -1.80 -4.39
C LEU A 189 -11.76 -3.19 -3.83
N ASP A 190 -12.23 -3.29 -2.60
CA ASP A 190 -12.69 -4.56 -2.01
C ASP A 190 -13.79 -5.21 -2.86
N ARG A 191 -14.78 -4.41 -3.26
CA ARG A 191 -15.83 -4.86 -4.16
C ARG A 191 -15.29 -5.27 -5.53
N ALA A 192 -14.39 -4.47 -6.12
CA ALA A 192 -13.78 -4.79 -7.41
C ALA A 192 -13.02 -6.13 -7.36
N ASN A 193 -12.23 -6.35 -6.31
CA ASN A 193 -11.49 -7.59 -6.12
C ASN A 193 -12.42 -8.78 -5.87
N THR A 194 -13.39 -8.65 -4.97
CA THR A 194 -14.26 -9.77 -4.57
C THR A 194 -15.27 -10.15 -5.65
N GLU A 195 -15.81 -9.19 -6.40
CA GLU A 195 -16.68 -9.47 -7.54
C GLU A 195 -15.92 -10.08 -8.73
N THR A 196 -14.65 -9.70 -8.92
CA THR A 196 -13.83 -10.21 -10.04
C THR A 196 -13.18 -11.56 -9.73
N PHE A 197 -12.64 -11.73 -8.51
CA PHE A 197 -11.83 -12.89 -8.15
C PHE A 197 -12.47 -13.82 -7.12
N GLY A 198 -13.63 -13.45 -6.59
CA GLY A 198 -14.34 -14.15 -5.54
C GLY A 198 -13.91 -13.73 -4.13
N THR A 199 -14.73 -14.07 -3.14
CA THR A 199 -14.39 -13.80 -1.73
C THR A 199 -13.20 -14.65 -1.30
N PRO A 200 -12.16 -14.06 -0.70
CA PRO A 200 -11.00 -14.79 -0.20
C PRO A 200 -11.40 -15.89 0.79
N VAL A 201 -10.77 -17.05 0.68
CA VAL A 201 -10.95 -18.19 1.57
C VAL A 201 -9.63 -18.56 2.25
N PRO A 202 -9.65 -19.02 3.52
CA PRO A 202 -8.44 -19.42 4.23
C PRO A 202 -7.63 -20.43 3.42
N THR A 203 -6.37 -20.08 3.15
CA THR A 203 -5.50 -20.86 2.27
C THR A 203 -4.11 -20.94 2.87
N GLU A 204 -3.61 -22.16 3.01
CA GLU A 204 -2.21 -22.43 3.34
C GLU A 204 -1.36 -22.30 2.08
N VAL A 205 -0.28 -21.53 2.15
CA VAL A 205 0.61 -21.22 1.03
C VAL A 205 2.02 -21.72 1.37
N PRO A 206 2.57 -22.67 0.57
CA PRO A 206 3.91 -23.18 0.80
C PRO A 206 4.98 -22.14 0.43
N LEU A 207 6.13 -22.19 1.09
CA LEU A 207 7.33 -21.41 0.77
C LEU A 207 8.37 -22.21 -0.02
N MET A 208 8.04 -23.44 -0.45
CA MET A 208 8.87 -24.27 -1.31
C MET A 208 8.69 -23.88 -2.78
N VAL A 209 9.81 -23.85 -3.53
CA VAL A 209 9.81 -23.67 -4.98
C VAL A 209 10.10 -25.00 -5.65
N GLU A 210 9.16 -25.46 -6.47
CA GLU A 210 9.32 -26.69 -7.27
C GLU A 210 10.40 -26.49 -8.35
N LYS A 211 11.08 -27.56 -8.74
CA LYS A 211 12.04 -27.55 -9.83
C LYS A 211 11.41 -27.14 -11.15
N GLY A 212 12.21 -26.54 -12.01
CA GLY A 212 11.81 -26.12 -13.36
C GLY A 212 11.55 -24.62 -13.48
N PRO A 213 11.16 -24.15 -14.67
CA PRO A 213 10.95 -22.73 -14.94
C PRO A 213 9.87 -22.13 -14.04
N PHE A 214 10.12 -20.92 -13.52
CA PHE A 214 9.14 -20.19 -12.75
C PHE A 214 9.28 -18.67 -12.93
N ILE A 215 8.25 -17.94 -12.53
CA ILE A 215 8.20 -16.48 -12.50
C ILE A 215 7.84 -16.07 -11.08
N VAL A 216 8.51 -15.03 -10.56
CA VAL A 216 8.10 -14.36 -9.34
C VAL A 216 7.38 -13.06 -9.70
N ILE A 217 6.15 -12.91 -9.22
CA ILE A 217 5.36 -11.68 -9.36
C ILE A 217 5.24 -10.97 -8.02
N THR A 218 5.53 -9.68 -7.99
CA THR A 218 5.52 -8.84 -6.78
C THR A 218 4.73 -7.55 -7.02
N GLY A 219 4.22 -6.96 -5.96
CA GLY A 219 3.36 -5.78 -6.00
C GLY A 219 1.96 -6.09 -5.47
N HIS A 220 0.93 -5.45 -6.04
CA HIS A 220 -0.43 -5.52 -5.51
C HIS A 220 -1.47 -5.89 -6.57
N ASP A 221 -1.18 -5.74 -7.87
CA ASP A 221 -2.18 -5.84 -8.92
C ASP A 221 -2.59 -7.28 -9.20
N LEU A 222 -3.83 -7.63 -8.82
CA LEU A 222 -4.39 -8.96 -9.03
C LEU A 222 -4.79 -9.20 -10.50
N TYR A 223 -5.07 -8.12 -11.25
CA TYR A 223 -5.42 -8.23 -12.66
C TYR A 223 -4.21 -8.65 -13.50
N ASP A 224 -3.06 -8.04 -13.26
CA ASP A 224 -1.81 -8.45 -13.90
C ASP A 224 -1.45 -9.91 -13.58
N LEU A 225 -1.63 -10.34 -12.32
CA LEU A 225 -1.43 -11.75 -11.96
C LEU A 225 -2.38 -12.66 -12.73
N LYS A 226 -3.66 -12.29 -12.85
CA LYS A 226 -4.63 -13.07 -13.63
C LYS A 226 -4.19 -13.22 -15.08
N LEU A 227 -3.81 -12.12 -15.73
CA LEU A 227 -3.35 -12.13 -17.12
C LEU A 227 -2.06 -12.96 -17.29
N LEU A 228 -1.13 -12.87 -16.34
CA LEU A 228 0.08 -13.71 -16.34
C LEU A 228 -0.27 -15.18 -16.21
N LEU A 229 -1.19 -15.55 -15.31
CA LEU A 229 -1.66 -16.93 -15.13
C LEU A 229 -2.33 -17.47 -16.41
N GLU A 230 -3.12 -16.65 -17.10
CA GLU A 230 -3.73 -17.02 -18.38
C GLU A 230 -2.68 -17.24 -19.46
N GLN A 231 -1.69 -16.37 -19.58
CA GLN A 231 -0.64 -16.44 -20.59
C GLN A 231 0.39 -17.56 -20.33
N THR A 232 0.56 -17.98 -19.07
CA THR A 232 1.50 -19.06 -18.69
C THR A 232 0.84 -20.43 -18.61
N LYS A 233 -0.49 -20.52 -18.80
CA LYS A 233 -1.22 -21.78 -18.77
C LYS A 233 -0.63 -22.78 -19.77
N ASP A 234 -0.42 -24.01 -19.31
CA ASP A 234 0.09 -25.14 -20.09
C ASP A 234 1.50 -24.93 -20.69
N LYS A 235 2.26 -23.93 -20.23
CA LYS A 235 3.63 -23.66 -20.68
C LYS A 235 4.73 -24.31 -19.83
N GLY A 236 4.36 -25.05 -18.78
CA GLY A 236 5.33 -25.69 -17.87
C GLY A 236 6.09 -24.70 -16.99
N ILE A 237 5.50 -23.55 -16.73
CA ILE A 237 6.04 -22.48 -15.88
C ILE A 237 5.19 -22.36 -14.62
N ASN A 238 5.82 -22.39 -13.46
CA ASN A 238 5.16 -22.15 -12.19
C ASN A 238 5.22 -20.65 -11.82
N ILE A 239 4.18 -20.16 -11.14
CA ILE A 239 4.10 -18.78 -10.67
C ILE A 239 4.19 -18.77 -9.14
N TYR A 240 5.04 -17.88 -8.61
CA TYR A 240 5.19 -17.63 -7.18
C TYR A 240 4.94 -16.15 -6.89
N THR A 241 4.17 -15.89 -5.86
CA THR A 241 3.92 -14.54 -5.37
C THR A 241 5.08 -14.07 -4.48
N HIS A 242 5.20 -12.75 -4.32
CA HIS A 242 6.12 -12.13 -3.38
C HIS A 242 5.45 -10.89 -2.75
N GLY A 243 5.78 -10.57 -1.50
CA GLY A 243 5.30 -9.37 -0.84
C GLY A 243 3.77 -9.29 -0.76
N GLU A 244 3.20 -8.19 -1.17
CA GLU A 244 1.75 -7.96 -1.11
C GLU A 244 0.92 -8.77 -2.13
N MET A 245 1.57 -9.57 -2.97
CA MET A 245 0.86 -10.49 -3.86
C MET A 245 0.45 -11.80 -3.15
N LEU A 246 0.96 -12.10 -1.95
CA LEU A 246 0.62 -13.31 -1.18
C LEU A 246 -0.90 -13.55 -1.04
N PRO A 247 -1.74 -12.54 -0.72
CA PRO A 247 -3.18 -12.74 -0.56
C PRO A 247 -3.90 -13.26 -1.81
N ALA A 248 -3.30 -13.15 -2.99
CA ALA A 248 -3.85 -13.67 -4.24
C ALA A 248 -4.19 -15.16 -4.18
N HIS A 249 -3.43 -15.94 -3.39
CA HIS A 249 -3.66 -17.38 -3.19
C HIS A 249 -5.00 -17.69 -2.53
N ALA A 250 -5.65 -16.73 -1.89
CA ALA A 250 -6.93 -16.91 -1.23
C ALA A 250 -8.14 -16.67 -2.15
N TYR A 251 -7.95 -15.99 -3.27
CA TYR A 251 -9.04 -15.67 -4.19
C TYR A 251 -9.39 -16.86 -5.08
N PRO A 252 -10.66 -17.36 -5.09
CA PRO A 252 -11.06 -18.56 -5.83
C PRO A 252 -10.70 -18.53 -7.31
N GLU A 253 -10.90 -17.39 -7.99
CA GLU A 253 -10.66 -17.25 -9.43
C GLU A 253 -9.15 -17.25 -9.82
N LEU A 254 -8.27 -16.92 -8.87
CA LEU A 254 -6.81 -17.01 -9.05
C LEU A 254 -6.28 -18.37 -8.60
N LYS A 255 -6.76 -18.87 -7.48
CA LYS A 255 -6.38 -20.16 -6.89
C LYS A 255 -6.71 -21.36 -7.79
N LYS A 256 -7.67 -21.23 -8.71
CA LYS A 256 -8.04 -22.31 -9.65
C LYS A 256 -6.92 -22.67 -10.65
N TYR A 257 -5.91 -21.80 -10.83
CA TYR A 257 -4.78 -22.08 -11.70
C TYR A 257 -3.76 -22.97 -10.98
N PRO A 258 -3.54 -24.23 -11.42
CA PRO A 258 -2.73 -25.20 -10.69
C PRO A 258 -1.22 -24.86 -10.67
N HIS A 259 -0.78 -23.94 -11.53
CA HIS A 259 0.59 -23.47 -11.59
C HIS A 259 0.85 -22.19 -10.77
N LEU A 260 -0.16 -21.65 -10.08
CA LEU A 260 0.03 -20.72 -8.97
C LEU A 260 0.39 -21.53 -7.73
N LYS A 261 1.69 -21.65 -7.41
CA LYS A 261 2.22 -22.66 -6.50
C LYS A 261 2.40 -22.24 -5.06
N GLY A 262 3.00 -21.08 -4.84
CA GLY A 262 3.37 -20.68 -3.49
C GLY A 262 3.90 -19.26 -3.45
N ASN A 263 4.48 -18.90 -2.31
CA ASN A 263 5.07 -17.58 -2.10
C ASN A 263 6.60 -17.69 -2.02
N PHE A 264 7.30 -16.84 -2.76
CA PHE A 264 8.75 -16.71 -2.76
C PHE A 264 9.16 -15.54 -1.88
N GLY A 265 10.08 -15.77 -0.95
CA GLY A 265 10.60 -14.70 -0.11
C GLY A 265 9.58 -14.11 0.87
N THR A 266 9.82 -12.86 1.24
CA THR A 266 9.08 -12.16 2.29
C THR A 266 8.63 -10.76 1.84
N ALA A 267 8.89 -9.72 2.64
CA ALA A 267 8.48 -8.36 2.34
C ALA A 267 9.50 -7.62 1.45
N TRP A 268 9.05 -6.52 0.85
CA TRP A 268 9.77 -5.74 -0.15
C TRP A 268 11.20 -5.34 0.24
N GLN A 269 11.48 -5.04 1.50
CA GLN A 269 12.81 -4.62 1.97
C GLN A 269 13.88 -5.72 1.85
N ASN A 270 13.47 -6.98 1.66
CA ASN A 270 14.37 -8.12 1.52
C ASN A 270 14.67 -8.47 0.05
N GLN A 271 14.01 -7.83 -0.93
CA GLN A 271 14.14 -8.10 -2.36
C GLN A 271 15.60 -8.23 -2.83
N GLN A 272 16.45 -7.28 -2.44
CA GLN A 272 17.85 -7.26 -2.88
C GLN A 272 18.66 -8.49 -2.45
N LYS A 273 18.25 -9.14 -1.35
CA LYS A 273 18.83 -10.39 -0.85
C LYS A 273 18.13 -11.61 -1.45
N GLU A 274 16.82 -11.58 -1.48
CA GLU A 274 15.97 -12.70 -1.90
C GLU A 274 16.08 -12.96 -3.41
N PHE A 275 16.19 -11.90 -4.22
CA PHE A 275 16.31 -12.02 -5.68
C PHE A 275 17.77 -12.16 -6.17
N ALA A 276 18.76 -12.08 -5.27
CA ALA A 276 20.16 -12.24 -5.67
C ALA A 276 20.39 -13.59 -6.35
N ASN A 277 20.80 -13.57 -7.62
CA ASN A 277 21.05 -14.75 -8.46
C ASN A 277 19.86 -15.72 -8.61
N ILE A 278 18.64 -15.24 -8.41
CA ILE A 278 17.44 -16.05 -8.62
C ILE A 278 17.40 -16.59 -10.06
N PRO A 279 17.14 -17.91 -10.29
CA PRO A 279 17.08 -18.47 -11.63
C PRO A 279 15.70 -18.29 -12.30
N ALA A 280 15.09 -17.11 -12.13
CA ALA A 280 13.75 -16.78 -12.61
C ALA A 280 13.60 -15.27 -12.86
N PRO A 281 12.75 -14.83 -13.79
CA PRO A 281 12.39 -13.44 -13.91
C PRO A 281 11.52 -12.99 -12.74
N VAL A 282 11.64 -11.69 -12.42
CA VAL A 282 10.84 -10.99 -11.41
C VAL A 282 10.02 -9.91 -12.09
N LEU A 283 8.70 -10.01 -12.00
CA LEU A 283 7.75 -9.04 -12.55
C LEU A 283 7.22 -8.15 -11.42
N TYR A 284 7.49 -6.85 -11.51
CA TYR A 284 6.97 -5.83 -10.61
C TYR A 284 5.72 -5.21 -11.23
N THR A 285 4.60 -5.35 -10.56
CA THR A 285 3.31 -4.79 -11.01
C THR A 285 3.05 -3.41 -10.41
N THR A 286 3.52 -3.17 -9.19
CA THR A 286 3.34 -1.90 -8.45
C THR A 286 4.49 -1.68 -7.47
N ASN A 287 4.33 -0.76 -6.52
CA ASN A 287 5.26 -0.61 -5.41
C ASN A 287 5.22 -1.87 -4.47
N CYS A 288 6.17 -2.17 -3.64
CA CYS A 288 7.39 -1.37 -3.43
C CYS A 288 8.55 -2.01 -4.19
N LEU A 289 9.18 -1.25 -5.06
CA LEU A 289 10.38 -1.67 -5.77
C LEU A 289 11.61 -1.16 -5.00
N MET A 290 12.53 -2.08 -4.63
CA MET A 290 13.85 -1.72 -4.14
C MET A 290 14.80 -1.45 -5.32
N PRO A 291 15.78 -0.54 -5.19
CA PRO A 291 16.79 -0.35 -6.23
C PRO A 291 17.39 -1.68 -6.68
N VAL A 292 17.27 -1.93 -7.98
CA VAL A 292 17.67 -3.20 -8.60
C VAL A 292 19.19 -3.40 -8.48
N LYS A 293 19.62 -4.62 -8.13
CA LYS A 293 21.03 -5.02 -8.04
C LYS A 293 21.47 -5.74 -9.31
N GLU A 294 22.75 -5.59 -9.67
CA GLU A 294 23.37 -6.26 -10.82
C GLU A 294 23.16 -7.77 -10.81
N SER A 295 23.11 -8.41 -9.63
CA SER A 295 22.94 -9.86 -9.47
C SER A 295 21.62 -10.43 -10.00
N TYR A 296 20.63 -9.57 -10.33
CA TYR A 296 19.34 -9.96 -10.90
C TYR A 296 18.75 -8.96 -11.91
N ALA A 297 19.51 -7.91 -12.29
CA ALA A 297 19.02 -6.83 -13.13
C ALA A 297 18.55 -7.31 -14.52
N ASP A 298 19.24 -8.31 -15.11
CA ASP A 298 18.95 -8.86 -16.44
C ASP A 298 17.64 -9.66 -16.54
N ARG A 299 16.92 -9.80 -15.44
CA ARG A 299 15.68 -10.58 -15.33
C ARG A 299 14.55 -9.84 -14.60
N VAL A 300 14.67 -8.52 -14.45
CA VAL A 300 13.63 -7.66 -13.87
C VAL A 300 12.76 -7.08 -14.97
N PHE A 301 11.45 -7.16 -14.75
CA PHE A 301 10.42 -6.60 -15.60
C PHE A 301 9.50 -5.72 -14.75
N THR A 302 9.02 -4.62 -15.33
CA THR A 302 8.08 -3.71 -14.69
C THR A 302 6.84 -3.55 -15.55
N THR A 303 5.73 -3.17 -14.96
CA THR A 303 4.49 -2.82 -15.69
C THR A 303 3.77 -1.70 -14.94
N GLU A 304 2.65 -1.18 -15.48
CA GLU A 304 1.86 -0.11 -14.89
C GLU A 304 2.68 1.17 -14.71
N VAL A 305 2.51 1.83 -13.56
CA VAL A 305 3.26 3.05 -13.21
C VAL A 305 4.63 2.78 -12.57
N VAL A 306 4.94 1.51 -12.30
CA VAL A 306 6.24 1.15 -11.73
C VAL A 306 7.28 1.12 -12.83
N SER A 307 8.41 1.79 -12.60
CA SER A 307 9.49 1.85 -13.57
C SER A 307 10.85 1.99 -12.90
N TYR A 308 11.84 1.32 -13.48
CA TYR A 308 13.23 1.43 -13.07
C TYR A 308 14.12 1.57 -14.31
N PRO A 309 15.19 2.40 -14.27
CA PRO A 309 16.06 2.60 -15.43
C PRO A 309 16.61 1.29 -16.01
N GLU A 310 16.64 1.19 -17.34
CA GLU A 310 17.21 0.06 -18.08
C GLU A 310 16.44 -1.26 -17.96
N MET A 311 15.35 -1.33 -17.20
CA MET A 311 14.52 -2.53 -17.08
C MET A 311 13.49 -2.59 -18.20
N VAL A 312 13.15 -3.83 -18.61
CA VAL A 312 12.09 -4.05 -19.61
C VAL A 312 10.74 -3.70 -18.97
N HIS A 313 10.02 -2.78 -19.61
CA HIS A 313 8.69 -2.38 -19.19
C HIS A 313 7.63 -3.04 -20.07
N ILE A 314 6.67 -3.72 -19.48
CA ILE A 314 5.51 -4.31 -20.15
C ILE A 314 4.45 -3.21 -20.30
N GLY A 315 4.04 -2.98 -21.54
CA GLY A 315 3.10 -1.92 -21.91
C GLY A 315 1.65 -2.22 -21.54
N GLU A 316 0.75 -1.34 -21.98
CA GLU A 316 -0.69 -1.45 -21.74
C GLU A 316 -1.34 -2.68 -22.40
N ASP A 317 -0.72 -3.25 -23.42
CA ASP A 317 -1.15 -4.48 -24.09
C ASP A 317 -0.98 -5.73 -23.21
N LYS A 318 -0.24 -5.61 -22.10
CA LYS A 318 -0.01 -6.69 -21.15
C LYS A 318 0.52 -7.98 -21.80
N ASP A 319 1.38 -7.85 -22.82
CA ASP A 319 2.07 -8.99 -23.41
C ASP A 319 3.26 -9.42 -22.51
N PHE A 320 3.05 -10.48 -21.72
CA PHE A 320 4.08 -11.05 -20.85
C PHE A 320 5.03 -12.03 -21.57
N THR A 321 4.99 -12.11 -22.90
CA THR A 321 5.91 -12.98 -23.69
C THR A 321 7.38 -12.78 -23.28
N PRO A 322 7.92 -11.56 -23.11
CA PRO A 322 9.32 -11.38 -22.70
C PRO A 322 9.64 -12.01 -21.32
N VAL A 323 8.69 -11.93 -20.38
CA VAL A 323 8.84 -12.54 -19.05
C VAL A 323 8.83 -14.07 -19.14
N ILE A 324 7.91 -14.61 -19.95
CA ILE A 324 7.75 -16.04 -20.20
C ILE A 324 9.01 -16.62 -20.85
N GLU A 325 9.52 -15.99 -21.90
CA GLU A 325 10.74 -16.40 -22.59
C GLU A 325 11.95 -16.39 -21.65
N LYS A 326 12.09 -15.36 -20.81
CA LYS A 326 13.15 -15.27 -19.79
C LYS A 326 13.04 -16.40 -18.75
N ALA A 327 11.83 -16.78 -18.34
CA ALA A 327 11.64 -17.91 -17.42
C ALA A 327 12.10 -19.25 -18.04
N LEU A 328 11.77 -19.47 -19.31
CA LEU A 328 12.20 -20.67 -20.05
C LEU A 328 13.71 -20.68 -20.28
N GLU A 329 14.32 -19.53 -20.60
CA GLU A 329 15.78 -19.37 -20.77
C GLU A 329 16.52 -19.71 -19.48
N LEU A 330 16.09 -19.19 -18.33
CA LEU A 330 16.73 -19.39 -17.03
C LEU A 330 16.52 -20.81 -16.49
N GLY A 331 15.39 -21.45 -16.82
CA GLY A 331 15.09 -22.85 -16.54
C GLY A 331 14.82 -23.19 -15.08
N GLY A 332 14.87 -22.24 -14.17
CA GLY A 332 14.55 -22.43 -12.76
C GLY A 332 15.53 -23.29 -11.96
N TYR A 333 15.11 -23.71 -10.77
CA TYR A 333 15.90 -24.62 -9.93
C TYR A 333 15.95 -26.03 -10.52
N LYS A 334 17.04 -26.75 -10.27
CA LYS A 334 17.25 -28.13 -10.76
C LYS A 334 16.56 -29.18 -9.91
N GLU A 335 16.22 -28.84 -8.68
CA GLU A 335 15.50 -29.65 -7.71
C GLU A 335 14.55 -28.77 -6.89
N ASP A 336 13.57 -29.40 -6.21
CA ASP A 336 12.66 -28.70 -5.31
C ASP A 336 13.47 -28.03 -4.21
N THR A 337 13.28 -26.73 -4.04
CA THR A 337 14.09 -25.90 -3.13
C THR A 337 13.23 -25.37 -2.01
N ALA A 338 13.54 -25.76 -0.77
CA ALA A 338 12.83 -25.33 0.41
C ALA A 338 13.31 -23.95 0.85
N PHE A 339 12.36 -23.05 1.11
CA PHE A 339 12.58 -21.76 1.75
C PHE A 339 11.80 -21.69 3.07
N THR A 340 12.20 -20.77 3.92
CA THR A 340 11.51 -20.49 5.19
C THR A 340 11.21 -19.01 5.32
N GLY A 341 10.16 -18.68 6.07
CA GLY A 341 9.94 -17.34 6.58
C GLY A 341 11.04 -16.94 7.58
N ILE A 342 10.97 -15.72 8.06
CA ILE A 342 12.03 -15.17 8.93
C ILE A 342 12.11 -15.85 10.30
N ASN A 343 11.09 -16.56 10.74
CA ASN A 343 11.03 -17.32 11.99
C ASN A 343 11.21 -18.84 11.77
N GLY A 344 11.49 -19.28 10.55
CA GLY A 344 11.76 -20.68 10.22
C GLY A 344 10.55 -21.50 9.76
N GLY A 345 9.38 -20.90 9.67
CA GLY A 345 8.17 -21.55 9.12
C GLY A 345 8.32 -21.84 7.62
N THR A 346 7.77 -22.96 7.16
CA THR A 346 7.84 -23.43 5.76
C THR A 346 6.57 -23.14 4.96
N LYS A 347 5.57 -22.55 5.59
CA LYS A 347 4.29 -22.20 5.04
C LYS A 347 3.71 -21.00 5.79
N VAL A 348 2.77 -20.32 5.16
CA VAL A 348 2.00 -19.20 5.73
C VAL A 348 0.52 -19.39 5.41
N MET A 349 -0.36 -18.73 6.15
CA MET A 349 -1.79 -18.71 5.85
C MET A 349 -2.24 -17.31 5.49
N THR A 350 -3.20 -17.22 4.55
CA THR A 350 -3.87 -15.97 4.15
C THR A 350 -5.35 -16.23 3.88
N GLY A 351 -6.15 -15.19 3.63
CA GLY A 351 -7.54 -15.32 3.21
C GLY A 351 -8.58 -15.12 4.31
N PHE A 352 -8.21 -14.45 5.40
CA PHE A 352 -9.13 -14.08 6.48
C PHE A 352 -9.72 -12.67 6.29
N GLY A 353 -10.13 -12.33 5.06
CA GLY A 353 -10.88 -11.09 4.81
C GLY A 353 -12.24 -11.08 5.55
N HIS A 354 -12.92 -9.92 5.54
CA HIS A 354 -14.16 -9.74 6.29
C HIS A 354 -15.23 -10.79 5.92
N GLY A 355 -15.35 -11.17 4.65
CA GLY A 355 -16.32 -12.19 4.23
C GLY A 355 -16.12 -13.53 4.95
N THR A 356 -14.87 -13.96 5.11
CA THR A 356 -14.52 -15.18 5.85
C THR A 356 -14.73 -15.02 7.35
N VAL A 357 -14.21 -13.93 7.95
CA VAL A 357 -14.27 -13.73 9.41
C VAL A 357 -15.71 -13.54 9.88
N LEU A 358 -16.52 -12.77 9.14
CA LEU A 358 -17.94 -12.60 9.45
C LEU A 358 -18.75 -13.89 9.23
N GLY A 359 -18.32 -14.76 8.31
CA GLY A 359 -18.91 -16.09 8.11
C GLY A 359 -18.77 -17.02 9.32
N VAL A 360 -17.82 -16.74 10.23
CA VAL A 360 -17.61 -17.47 11.49
C VAL A 360 -17.82 -16.57 12.71
N ALA A 361 -18.51 -15.44 12.56
CA ALA A 361 -18.71 -14.45 13.62
C ALA A 361 -19.32 -15.07 14.90
N ASP A 362 -20.28 -15.98 14.78
CA ASP A 362 -20.89 -16.66 15.94
C ASP A 362 -19.85 -17.42 16.78
N GLN A 363 -18.86 -18.05 16.13
CA GLN A 363 -17.77 -18.75 16.83
C GLN A 363 -16.85 -17.77 17.55
N VAL A 364 -16.50 -16.65 16.89
CA VAL A 364 -15.68 -15.59 17.49
C VAL A 364 -16.41 -14.97 18.69
N ILE A 365 -17.69 -14.62 18.53
CA ILE A 365 -18.51 -14.04 19.59
C ILE A 365 -18.65 -15.01 20.77
N ALA A 366 -18.87 -16.31 20.51
CA ALA A 366 -18.93 -17.34 21.54
C ALA A 366 -17.61 -17.45 22.30
N ALA A 367 -16.46 -17.44 21.60
CA ALA A 367 -15.14 -17.51 22.21
C ALA A 367 -14.81 -16.27 23.06
N VAL A 368 -15.28 -15.08 22.66
CA VAL A 368 -15.16 -13.86 23.48
C VAL A 368 -16.04 -13.96 24.73
N LYS A 369 -17.29 -14.42 24.59
CA LYS A 369 -18.23 -14.57 25.72
C LYS A 369 -17.81 -15.65 26.72
N SER A 370 -17.14 -16.73 26.26
CA SER A 370 -16.58 -17.76 27.15
C SER A 370 -15.28 -17.34 27.83
N GLY A 371 -14.62 -16.28 27.34
CA GLY A 371 -13.32 -15.84 27.81
C GLY A 371 -12.14 -16.58 27.16
N ASP A 372 -12.39 -17.41 26.14
CA ASP A 372 -11.33 -18.06 25.36
C ASP A 372 -10.54 -17.03 24.53
N ILE A 373 -11.20 -15.95 24.09
CA ILE A 373 -10.56 -14.78 23.49
C ILE A 373 -10.78 -13.59 24.41
N ARG A 374 -9.71 -13.13 25.03
CA ARG A 374 -9.74 -11.97 25.91
C ARG A 374 -9.47 -10.66 25.17
N HIS A 375 -8.63 -10.70 24.14
CA HIS A 375 -8.20 -9.50 23.42
C HIS A 375 -7.84 -9.79 21.96
N PHE A 376 -8.04 -8.80 21.12
CA PHE A 376 -7.60 -8.77 19.72
C PHE A 376 -6.50 -7.74 19.56
N PHE A 377 -5.47 -8.09 18.80
CA PHE A 377 -4.45 -7.14 18.37
C PHE A 377 -4.48 -7.02 16.85
N LEU A 378 -4.66 -5.83 16.32
CA LEU A 378 -4.36 -5.54 14.92
C LEU A 378 -2.89 -5.13 14.84
N VAL A 379 -2.03 -6.06 14.42
CA VAL A 379 -0.60 -5.86 14.26
C VAL A 379 -0.28 -5.94 12.77
N GLY A 380 0.03 -4.82 12.13
CA GLY A 380 0.21 -4.79 10.68
C GLY A 380 0.61 -3.44 10.15
N GLY A 381 0.43 -3.28 8.84
CA GLY A 381 0.80 -2.08 8.10
C GLY A 381 2.03 -2.29 7.22
N CYS A 382 2.64 -1.22 6.75
CA CYS A 382 3.85 -1.31 5.94
C CYS A 382 5.03 -1.84 6.77
N ASP A 383 5.92 -2.58 6.13
CA ASP A 383 7.20 -2.98 6.73
C ASP A 383 8.35 -2.12 6.18
N GLY A 384 9.57 -2.35 6.65
CA GLY A 384 10.76 -1.66 6.18
C GLY A 384 12.06 -2.17 6.79
N ALA A 385 13.18 -1.64 6.29
CA ALA A 385 14.52 -2.10 6.67
C ALA A 385 15.06 -1.43 7.93
N ARG A 386 14.36 -0.42 8.49
CA ARG A 386 14.88 0.35 9.63
C ARG A 386 14.99 -0.50 10.89
N VAL A 387 15.99 -0.21 11.71
CA VAL A 387 16.15 -0.81 13.04
C VAL A 387 14.91 -0.55 13.90
N GLY A 388 14.50 -1.57 14.69
CA GLY A 388 13.28 -1.49 15.52
C GLY A 388 12.06 -2.19 14.93
N ARG A 389 12.10 -2.62 13.67
CA ARG A 389 10.99 -3.37 13.05
C ARG A 389 10.82 -4.79 13.60
N ASN A 390 11.84 -5.40 14.17
CA ASN A 390 11.75 -6.65 14.95
C ASN A 390 10.84 -6.52 16.19
N TYR A 391 10.51 -5.31 16.62
CA TYR A 391 9.54 -5.06 17.68
C TYR A 391 8.24 -5.83 17.43
N TYR A 392 7.70 -5.80 16.20
CA TYR A 392 6.44 -6.46 15.87
C TYR A 392 6.51 -7.98 15.98
N THR A 393 7.65 -8.60 15.62
CA THR A 393 7.91 -10.02 15.83
C THR A 393 7.88 -10.36 17.32
N GLU A 394 8.62 -9.60 18.12
CA GLU A 394 8.74 -9.86 19.56
C GLU A 394 7.43 -9.53 20.31
N PHE A 395 6.70 -8.50 19.86
CA PHE A 395 5.37 -8.19 20.38
C PHE A 395 4.42 -9.38 20.20
N VAL A 396 4.30 -9.90 18.97
CA VAL A 396 3.40 -11.02 18.65
C VAL A 396 3.78 -12.30 19.39
N LYS A 397 5.09 -12.61 19.53
CA LYS A 397 5.56 -13.77 20.29
C LYS A 397 5.20 -13.71 21.77
N GLN A 398 5.10 -12.52 22.35
CA GLN A 398 4.80 -12.31 23.77
C GLN A 398 3.31 -12.15 24.06
N THR A 399 2.44 -12.09 23.03
CA THR A 399 0.99 -12.00 23.25
C THR A 399 0.46 -13.21 24.01
N PRO A 400 -0.42 -13.04 25.00
CA PRO A 400 -1.02 -14.14 25.74
C PRO A 400 -1.75 -15.15 24.84
N LYS A 401 -1.87 -16.39 25.28
CA LYS A 401 -2.47 -17.47 24.48
C LYS A 401 -3.96 -17.29 24.23
N ASP A 402 -4.64 -16.51 25.05
CA ASP A 402 -6.04 -16.13 24.96
C ASP A 402 -6.26 -14.84 24.14
N THR A 403 -5.36 -14.54 23.21
CA THR A 403 -5.48 -13.37 22.32
C THR A 403 -5.36 -13.78 20.85
N MET A 404 -6.02 -13.01 19.98
CA MET A 404 -5.95 -13.18 18.52
C MET A 404 -5.20 -12.03 17.87
N ILE A 405 -4.46 -12.34 16.82
CA ILE A 405 -3.70 -11.38 16.02
C ILE A 405 -4.38 -11.25 14.65
N LEU A 406 -4.91 -10.08 14.37
CA LEU A 406 -5.32 -9.66 13.02
C LEU A 406 -4.11 -9.01 12.36
N THR A 407 -3.82 -9.35 11.12
CA THR A 407 -2.71 -8.75 10.37
C THR A 407 -3.06 -8.50 8.92
N LEU A 408 -2.34 -7.58 8.30
CA LEU A 408 -2.44 -7.24 6.88
C LEU A 408 -1.17 -6.53 6.40
N ALA A 409 -1.03 -6.35 5.11
CA ALA A 409 0.09 -5.67 4.46
C ALA A 409 1.45 -6.35 4.69
N CYS A 410 2.55 -5.71 4.32
CA CYS A 410 3.90 -6.28 4.41
C CYS A 410 4.37 -6.56 5.84
N GLY A 411 3.82 -5.89 6.84
CA GLY A 411 4.16 -6.10 8.25
C GLY A 411 3.92 -7.52 8.75
N LYS A 412 2.97 -8.24 8.14
CA LYS A 412 2.68 -9.65 8.43
C LYS A 412 3.91 -10.56 8.36
N TYR A 413 4.82 -10.30 7.43
CA TYR A 413 6.01 -11.15 7.22
C TYR A 413 6.97 -11.19 8.41
N ARG A 414 6.81 -10.32 9.39
CA ARG A 414 7.58 -10.36 10.63
C ARG A 414 7.20 -11.54 11.52
N PHE A 415 6.01 -12.14 11.32
CA PHE A 415 5.50 -13.17 12.22
C PHE A 415 4.50 -14.14 11.59
N ASN A 416 4.08 -13.99 10.34
CA ASN A 416 3.04 -14.85 9.73
C ASN A 416 3.47 -16.30 9.50
N ASP A 417 4.76 -16.59 9.62
CA ASP A 417 5.33 -17.95 9.58
C ASP A 417 5.47 -18.59 10.97
N LEU A 418 4.99 -17.92 12.05
CA LEU A 418 4.91 -18.49 13.40
C LEU A 418 3.67 -19.39 13.53
N ASP A 419 3.84 -20.51 14.22
CA ASP A 419 2.72 -21.31 14.70
C ASP A 419 2.40 -20.91 16.15
N LEU A 420 1.36 -20.10 16.33
CA LEU A 420 0.87 -19.70 17.66
C LEU A 420 -0.28 -20.58 18.16
N GLY A 421 -0.65 -21.64 17.43
CA GLY A 421 -1.79 -22.50 17.72
C GLY A 421 -3.13 -21.91 17.29
N THR A 422 -4.22 -22.43 17.89
CA THR A 422 -5.59 -22.09 17.54
C THR A 422 -6.43 -21.70 18.75
N ILE A 423 -7.46 -20.89 18.54
CA ILE A 423 -8.52 -20.60 19.52
C ILE A 423 -9.87 -20.82 18.82
N GLY A 424 -10.76 -21.61 19.43
CA GLY A 424 -12.07 -21.87 18.85
C GLY A 424 -12.04 -22.53 17.46
N GLY A 425 -10.94 -23.23 17.13
CA GLY A 425 -10.72 -23.83 15.80
C GLY A 425 -10.16 -22.87 14.74
N LEU A 426 -9.94 -21.60 15.07
CA LEU A 426 -9.31 -20.61 14.20
C LEU A 426 -7.82 -20.45 14.54
N PRO A 427 -6.93 -20.26 13.56
CA PRO A 427 -5.53 -19.88 13.83
C PRO A 427 -5.50 -18.58 14.65
N ARG A 428 -4.52 -18.44 15.54
CA ARG A 428 -4.36 -17.20 16.30
C ARG A 428 -3.86 -16.02 15.46
N ILE A 429 -3.25 -16.26 14.29
CA ILE A 429 -2.88 -15.23 13.33
C ILE A 429 -3.84 -15.31 12.15
N LEU A 430 -4.58 -14.22 11.90
CA LEU A 430 -5.51 -14.07 10.80
C LEU A 430 -4.99 -13.03 9.82
N ASP A 431 -4.40 -13.47 8.70
CA ASP A 431 -3.99 -12.58 7.62
C ASP A 431 -5.20 -12.16 6.79
N MET A 432 -5.58 -10.90 6.91
CA MET A 432 -6.77 -10.30 6.29
C MET A 432 -6.54 -9.89 4.83
N GLY A 433 -5.28 -9.78 4.38
CA GLY A 433 -4.97 -9.48 3.00
C GLY A 433 -3.90 -8.42 2.77
N GLN A 434 -4.04 -7.67 1.69
CA GLN A 434 -3.18 -6.55 1.30
C GLN A 434 -3.41 -5.32 2.19
N CYS A 435 -2.68 -4.23 1.97
CA CYS A 435 -2.85 -2.99 2.74
C CYS A 435 -4.25 -2.37 2.58
N ASN A 436 -4.87 -2.43 1.38
CA ASN A 436 -6.26 -2.00 1.17
C ASN A 436 -7.28 -2.83 1.94
N ASP A 437 -6.95 -4.07 2.34
CA ASP A 437 -7.80 -4.91 3.19
C ASP A 437 -7.86 -4.43 4.65
N ALA A 438 -7.26 -3.25 4.96
CA ALA A 438 -7.65 -2.45 6.12
C ALA A 438 -9.16 -2.21 6.16
N TYR A 439 -9.83 -2.15 5.00
CA TYR A 439 -11.29 -2.17 4.90
C TYR A 439 -11.90 -3.40 5.57
N SER A 440 -11.35 -4.58 5.31
CA SER A 440 -11.77 -5.82 5.98
C SER A 440 -11.64 -5.75 7.51
N ALA A 441 -10.53 -5.20 8.02
CA ALA A 441 -10.34 -5.02 9.46
C ALA A 441 -11.37 -4.06 10.06
N ILE A 442 -11.66 -2.96 9.39
CA ILE A 442 -12.71 -2.00 9.79
C ILE A 442 -14.08 -2.67 9.81
N ARG A 443 -14.45 -3.43 8.77
CA ARG A 443 -15.73 -4.14 8.69
C ARG A 443 -15.90 -5.16 9.82
N VAL A 444 -14.84 -5.90 10.14
CA VAL A 444 -14.86 -6.87 11.26
C VAL A 444 -15.00 -6.14 12.60
N ALA A 445 -14.25 -5.05 12.83
CA ALA A 445 -14.34 -4.29 14.06
C ALA A 445 -15.74 -3.67 14.26
N VAL A 446 -16.34 -3.10 13.21
CA VAL A 446 -17.70 -2.54 13.26
C VAL A 446 -18.73 -3.64 13.57
N ALA A 447 -18.65 -4.78 12.89
CA ALA A 447 -19.59 -5.88 13.12
C ALA A 447 -19.46 -6.48 14.53
N LEU A 448 -18.25 -6.56 15.08
CA LEU A 448 -18.05 -6.97 16.48
C LEU A 448 -18.63 -5.94 17.46
N ALA A 449 -18.43 -4.65 17.22
CA ALA A 449 -18.99 -3.59 18.04
C ALA A 449 -20.53 -3.65 18.07
N GLU A 450 -21.17 -3.84 16.92
CA GLU A 450 -22.62 -4.06 16.80
C GLU A 450 -23.07 -5.32 17.57
N ALA A 451 -22.34 -6.43 17.45
CA ALA A 451 -22.68 -7.69 18.11
C ALA A 451 -22.55 -7.63 19.64
N PHE A 452 -21.70 -6.75 20.16
CA PHE A 452 -21.51 -6.52 21.60
C PHE A 452 -22.25 -5.29 22.12
N ASP A 453 -23.01 -4.59 21.27
CA ASP A 453 -23.74 -3.35 21.60
C ASP A 453 -22.84 -2.29 22.25
N CYS A 454 -21.68 -2.04 21.63
CA CYS A 454 -20.67 -1.09 22.13
C CYS A 454 -20.05 -0.29 20.97
N GLY A 455 -19.27 0.74 21.30
CA GLY A 455 -18.46 1.45 20.32
C GLY A 455 -17.19 0.69 19.96
N VAL A 456 -16.62 0.95 18.77
CA VAL A 456 -15.38 0.28 18.31
C VAL A 456 -14.21 0.50 19.29
N ASN A 457 -14.13 1.67 19.91
CA ASN A 457 -13.10 1.99 20.92
C ASN A 457 -13.34 1.28 22.28
N GLU A 458 -14.48 0.65 22.48
CA GLU A 458 -14.81 -0.10 23.70
C GLU A 458 -14.58 -1.61 23.51
N LEU A 459 -14.30 -2.05 22.29
CA LEU A 459 -13.90 -3.42 22.00
C LEU A 459 -12.56 -3.75 22.67
N PRO A 460 -12.34 -5.02 23.07
CA PRO A 460 -11.02 -5.48 23.49
C PRO A 460 -10.09 -5.64 22.26
N LEU A 461 -9.87 -4.55 21.54
CA LEU A 461 -9.10 -4.48 20.31
C LEU A 461 -8.09 -3.33 20.42
N SER A 462 -6.81 -3.65 20.22
CA SER A 462 -5.74 -2.65 20.19
C SER A 462 -4.99 -2.68 18.87
N MET A 463 -4.59 -1.50 18.40
CA MET A 463 -3.89 -1.32 17.14
C MET A 463 -2.41 -1.01 17.39
N VAL A 464 -1.54 -1.86 16.87
CA VAL A 464 -0.08 -1.74 16.93
C VAL A 464 0.45 -1.72 15.51
N LEU A 465 0.53 -0.52 14.94
CA LEU A 465 0.70 -0.31 13.52
C LEU A 465 2.12 0.08 13.14
N SER A 466 2.58 -0.39 11.99
CA SER A 466 3.79 0.09 11.36
C SER A 466 3.47 0.87 10.09
N TRP A 467 4.18 1.95 9.85
CA TRP A 467 4.03 2.73 8.63
C TRP A 467 5.35 2.82 7.87
N TYR A 468 5.26 3.04 6.58
CA TYR A 468 6.41 3.26 5.72
C TYR A 468 6.14 4.31 4.65
N GLU A 469 5.03 4.21 3.92
CA GLU A 469 4.74 5.06 2.78
C GLU A 469 3.28 5.54 2.75
N GLN A 470 2.88 6.17 1.67
CA GLN A 470 1.66 6.96 1.54
C GLN A 470 0.36 6.17 1.73
N LYS A 471 0.33 4.88 1.38
CA LYS A 471 -0.85 4.04 1.64
C LYS A 471 -1.11 3.85 3.14
N ALA A 472 -0.06 3.80 3.96
CA ALA A 472 -0.24 3.81 5.41
C ALA A 472 -0.77 5.16 5.92
N VAL A 473 -0.42 6.27 5.26
CA VAL A 473 -0.95 7.60 5.62
C VAL A 473 -2.45 7.66 5.35
N CYS A 474 -2.93 7.28 4.16
CA CYS A 474 -4.37 7.33 3.88
C CYS A 474 -5.19 6.39 4.77
N ILE A 475 -4.66 5.22 5.14
CA ILE A 475 -5.30 4.31 6.10
C ILE A 475 -5.38 4.95 7.49
N LEU A 476 -4.28 5.56 7.97
CA LEU A 476 -4.29 6.28 9.25
C LEU A 476 -5.35 7.38 9.26
N LEU A 477 -5.44 8.19 8.20
CA LEU A 477 -6.46 9.23 8.08
C LEU A 477 -7.89 8.64 8.11
N THR A 478 -8.10 7.46 7.52
CA THR A 478 -9.38 6.75 7.63
C THR A 478 -9.69 6.36 9.07
N LEU A 479 -8.72 5.84 9.82
CA LEU A 479 -8.92 5.50 11.23
C LEU A 479 -9.25 6.74 12.07
N LEU A 480 -8.58 7.87 11.81
CA LEU A 480 -8.87 9.15 12.47
C LEU A 480 -10.29 9.67 12.14
N TYR A 481 -10.69 9.60 10.86
CA TYR A 481 -12.05 9.95 10.45
C TYR A 481 -13.11 9.10 11.19
N LEU A 482 -12.86 7.81 11.35
CA LEU A 482 -13.74 6.89 12.10
C LEU A 482 -13.68 7.10 13.61
N GLY A 483 -12.86 8.03 14.11
CA GLY A 483 -12.71 8.29 15.54
C GLY A 483 -12.01 7.18 16.31
N ILE A 484 -11.22 6.34 15.64
CA ILE A 484 -10.43 5.29 16.30
C ILE A 484 -9.32 5.91 17.12
N LYS A 485 -9.14 5.40 18.36
CA LYS A 485 -8.22 5.94 19.35
C LYS A 485 -7.18 4.93 19.81
N ASN A 486 -6.16 5.43 20.52
CA ASN A 486 -5.13 4.64 21.21
C ASN A 486 -4.32 3.76 20.26
N ILE A 487 -3.87 4.34 19.14
CA ILE A 487 -3.04 3.65 18.14
C ILE A 487 -1.57 3.74 18.54
N LYS A 488 -0.90 2.60 18.73
CA LYS A 488 0.56 2.52 18.82
C LYS A 488 1.14 2.53 17.40
N LEU A 489 1.97 3.52 17.09
CA LEU A 489 2.51 3.74 15.74
C LEU A 489 4.04 3.69 15.74
N GLY A 490 4.61 2.96 14.82
CA GLY A 490 6.07 2.81 14.72
C GLY A 490 6.59 2.52 13.31
N PRO A 491 7.92 2.35 13.24
CA PRO A 491 8.93 2.44 14.31
C PRO A 491 9.25 3.89 14.71
N THR A 492 8.89 4.89 13.89
CA THR A 492 9.01 6.32 14.17
C THR A 492 7.72 7.03 13.81
N LEU A 493 7.49 8.19 14.37
CA LEU A 493 6.40 9.06 13.92
C LEU A 493 6.76 9.75 12.60
N PRO A 494 5.78 10.13 11.77
CA PRO A 494 6.05 10.76 10.48
C PRO A 494 6.79 12.11 10.61
N ALA A 495 7.89 12.27 9.87
CA ALA A 495 8.71 13.48 9.88
C ALA A 495 8.01 14.74 9.34
N PHE A 496 6.92 14.55 8.59
CA PHE A 496 6.13 15.65 8.03
C PHE A 496 5.03 16.16 8.98
N ILE A 497 4.90 15.58 10.17
CA ILE A 497 3.96 16.06 11.19
C ILE A 497 4.68 17.06 12.10
N SER A 498 4.18 18.30 12.14
CA SER A 498 4.69 19.34 13.03
C SER A 498 4.38 19.03 14.50
N PRO A 499 5.10 19.63 15.47
CA PRO A 499 4.82 19.43 16.89
C PRO A 499 3.39 19.78 17.30
N ASN A 500 2.81 20.85 16.75
CA ASN A 500 1.44 21.26 17.08
C ASN A 500 0.41 20.26 16.54
N ILE A 501 0.57 19.80 15.29
CA ILE A 501 -0.30 18.77 14.70
C ILE A 501 -0.12 17.44 15.43
N LEU A 502 1.10 17.09 15.83
CA LEU A 502 1.34 15.89 16.63
C LEU A 502 0.62 15.96 17.99
N ASN A 503 0.71 17.09 18.69
CA ASN A 503 -0.01 17.28 19.95
C ASN A 503 -1.52 17.15 19.75
N TYR A 504 -2.06 17.73 18.67
CA TYR A 504 -3.48 17.56 18.32
C TYR A 504 -3.87 16.09 18.14
N LEU A 505 -3.03 15.29 17.47
CA LEU A 505 -3.27 13.85 17.25
C LEU A 505 -3.17 13.06 18.56
N VAL A 506 -2.21 13.38 19.41
CA VAL A 506 -2.07 12.75 20.74
C VAL A 506 -3.28 13.08 21.63
N ASP A 507 -3.66 14.35 21.74
CA ASP A 507 -4.72 14.80 22.64
C ASP A 507 -6.12 14.30 22.23
N ASN A 508 -6.40 14.24 20.93
CA ASN A 508 -7.72 13.88 20.41
C ASN A 508 -7.88 12.39 20.10
N TYR A 509 -6.79 11.71 19.70
CA TYR A 509 -6.84 10.32 19.23
C TYR A 509 -5.96 9.36 20.01
N GLY A 510 -5.13 9.83 20.96
CA GLY A 510 -4.26 8.97 21.75
C GLY A 510 -3.19 8.26 20.92
N ILE A 511 -2.71 8.86 19.81
CA ILE A 511 -1.63 8.28 19.03
C ILE A 511 -0.35 8.33 19.86
N ALA A 512 0.30 7.18 20.01
CA ALA A 512 1.53 7.06 20.77
C ALA A 512 2.60 6.28 19.96
N PRO A 513 3.89 6.61 20.12
CA PRO A 513 4.95 5.78 19.55
C PRO A 513 4.99 4.41 20.24
N ILE A 514 5.45 3.38 19.52
CA ILE A 514 5.84 2.12 20.14
C ILE A 514 7.03 2.35 21.09
N THR A 515 7.11 1.53 22.13
CA THR A 515 8.22 1.54 23.10
C THR A 515 8.97 0.21 23.12
N THR A 516 8.73 -0.65 24.10
CA THR A 516 9.16 -2.03 24.08
C THR A 516 7.95 -2.95 24.05
N PRO A 517 8.05 -4.16 23.47
CA PRO A 517 6.94 -5.11 23.43
C PRO A 517 6.32 -5.38 24.80
N GLU A 518 7.17 -5.54 25.81
CA GLU A 518 6.75 -5.81 27.19
C GLU A 518 5.99 -4.64 27.81
N ALA A 519 6.50 -3.41 27.63
CA ALA A 519 5.88 -2.22 28.19
C ALA A 519 4.54 -1.92 27.50
N ASP A 520 4.50 -2.02 26.17
CA ASP A 520 3.28 -1.77 25.41
C ASP A 520 2.21 -2.85 25.67
N LEU A 521 2.59 -4.14 25.79
CA LEU A 521 1.67 -5.21 26.21
C LEU A 521 1.13 -4.99 27.62
N ALA A 522 1.98 -4.57 28.57
CA ALA A 522 1.55 -4.27 29.94
C ALA A 522 0.60 -3.08 29.99
N GLU A 523 0.87 -2.03 29.22
CA GLU A 523 -0.02 -0.85 29.10
C GLU A 523 -1.40 -1.22 28.52
N ILE A 524 -1.40 -2.06 27.47
CA ILE A 524 -2.64 -2.43 26.77
C ILE A 524 -3.50 -3.40 27.58
N LEU A 525 -2.88 -4.36 28.25
CA LEU A 525 -3.61 -5.45 28.91
C LEU A 525 -3.88 -5.19 30.40
N GLY A 526 -3.27 -4.18 31.00
CA GLY A 526 -3.43 -3.79 32.41
C GLY A 526 -2.49 -4.59 33.30
#